data_292d23532dbf9ed66ae4bf162337f1e3
#
_entry.id   292d23532dbf9ed66ae4bf162337f1e3
#
_cell.length_a   1.000
_cell.length_b   1.000
_cell.length_c   1.000
_cell.angle_alpha   90.00
_cell.angle_beta   90.00
_cell.angle_gamma   90.00
#
_symmetry.space_group_name_H-M   'P 1'
#
loop_
_entity.id
_entity.type
_entity.pdbx_description
1 polymer ?
#
loop_
_entity_poly.entity_id
_entity_poly.type
_entity_poly.pdbx_seq_one_letter_code
_entity_poly.pdbx_strand_id
1 'polypeptide(L)'
;MYSGVGIYDMLRVERDPNGAFNVAEFGRCATPSSFARSSPTRPTTTSPTARPTPAMLLTTGEHDGRVNPAHSRKMTARLQAASAPGRPVLLRVSSRAGDGMGSSRSEVVAEQTDVWALLFEQLGMRAP
;
A
#
# COMPACT_ATOMS: atom_id res chain seq x y z
N MET A 1 4.71 -5.74 9.59
CA MET A 1 5.21 -5.34 8.25
C MET A 1 4.71 -3.93 7.94
N TYR A 2 5.54 -3.08 7.32
CA TYR A 2 5.17 -1.74 6.88
C TYR A 2 5.25 -1.63 5.36
N SER A 3 4.30 -0.93 4.73
CA SER A 3 4.28 -0.67 3.30
C SER A 3 3.72 0.74 3.02
N GLY A 4 4.58 1.64 2.58
CA GLY A 4 4.21 3.02 2.23
C GLY A 4 3.99 3.20 0.74
N VAL A 5 2.91 3.87 0.37
CA VAL A 5 2.62 4.36 -1.00
C VAL A 5 2.82 3.31 -2.10
N GLY A 6 2.33 2.09 -1.88
CA GLY A 6 2.53 0.97 -2.81
C GLY A 6 1.55 0.95 -3.97
N ILE A 7 2.04 0.56 -5.16
CA ILE A 7 1.20 0.23 -6.32
C ILE A 7 0.84 -1.26 -6.23
N TYR A 8 -0.41 -1.58 -5.90
CA TYR A 8 -0.86 -2.96 -5.66
C TYR A 8 -1.76 -3.51 -6.77
N ASP A 9 -2.15 -2.71 -7.74
CA ASP A 9 -2.97 -3.13 -8.88
C ASP A 9 -2.32 -2.74 -10.20
N MET A 10 -1.26 -3.46 -10.56
CA MET A 10 -0.49 -3.20 -11.79
C MET A 10 -1.32 -3.32 -13.07
N LEU A 11 -2.41 -4.10 -13.06
CA LEU A 11 -3.27 -4.26 -14.24
C LEU A 11 -4.13 -3.02 -14.54
N ARG A 12 -4.29 -2.13 -13.57
CA ARG A 12 -5.11 -0.92 -13.71
C ARG A 12 -4.36 0.36 -13.53
N VAL A 13 -3.09 0.29 -13.14
CA VAL A 13 -2.28 1.48 -12.82
C VAL A 13 -2.24 2.48 -13.96
N GLU A 14 -2.21 2.04 -15.22
CA GLU A 14 -2.20 2.93 -16.38
C GLU A 14 -3.48 3.78 -16.54
N ARG A 15 -4.57 3.39 -15.84
CA ARG A 15 -5.86 4.11 -15.85
C ARG A 15 -5.96 5.15 -14.75
N ASP A 16 -5.01 5.17 -13.84
CA ASP A 16 -4.93 6.19 -12.80
C ASP A 16 -4.47 7.54 -13.39
N PRO A 17 -4.76 8.68 -12.75
CA PRO A 17 -4.45 10.01 -13.29
C PRO A 17 -3.01 10.16 -13.79
N ASN A 18 -2.03 9.58 -13.08
CA ASN A 18 -0.63 9.57 -13.48
C ASN A 18 -0.14 8.20 -13.97
N GLY A 19 -1.05 7.29 -14.23
CA GLY A 19 -0.73 5.91 -14.60
C GLY A 19 0.09 5.78 -15.87
N ALA A 20 -0.04 6.72 -16.80
CA ALA A 20 0.70 6.73 -18.06
C ALA A 20 2.24 6.74 -17.86
N PHE A 21 2.75 7.35 -16.78
CA PHE A 21 4.17 7.34 -16.46
C PHE A 21 4.72 5.94 -16.18
N ASN A 22 3.88 5.04 -15.69
CA ASN A 22 4.26 3.67 -15.36
C ASN A 22 4.36 2.78 -16.60
N VAL A 23 3.80 3.21 -17.73
CA VAL A 23 3.76 2.42 -18.98
C VAL A 23 5.16 2.20 -19.54
N ALA A 24 6.08 3.15 -19.41
CA ALA A 24 7.45 3.02 -19.89
C ALA A 24 8.20 1.88 -19.19
N GLU A 25 7.92 1.66 -17.89
CA GLU A 25 8.58 0.63 -17.07
C GLU A 25 7.85 -0.71 -17.13
N PHE A 26 6.53 -0.70 -16.99
CA PHE A 26 5.74 -1.93 -16.81
C PHE A 26 4.97 -2.38 -18.05
N GLY A 27 4.94 -1.57 -19.10
CA GLY A 27 4.19 -1.84 -20.33
C GLY A 27 2.69 -1.52 -20.21
N ARG A 28 1.96 -1.71 -21.30
CA ARG A 28 0.50 -1.48 -21.35
C ARG A 28 -0.26 -2.74 -20.98
N CYS A 29 -1.28 -2.60 -20.13
CA CYS A 29 -2.14 -3.71 -19.75
C CYS A 29 -2.98 -4.26 -20.92
N ALA A 30 -3.21 -3.45 -21.96
CA ALA A 30 -3.87 -3.88 -23.19
C ALA A 30 -3.01 -4.83 -24.06
N THR A 31 -1.69 -4.89 -23.82
CA THR A 31 -0.79 -5.78 -24.57
C THR A 31 -0.75 -7.15 -23.90
N PRO A 32 -1.05 -8.27 -24.60
CA PRO A 32 -1.13 -9.60 -23.99
C PRO A 32 0.13 -10.00 -23.21
N SER A 33 1.32 -9.69 -23.72
CA SER A 33 2.59 -9.99 -23.06
C SER A 33 2.79 -9.19 -21.76
N SER A 34 2.41 -7.92 -21.75
CA SER A 34 2.47 -7.07 -20.56
C SER A 34 1.42 -7.48 -19.53
N PHE A 35 0.21 -7.81 -19.98
CA PHE A 35 -0.84 -8.35 -19.11
C PHE A 35 -0.39 -9.64 -18.42
N ALA A 36 0.16 -10.60 -19.17
CA ALA A 36 0.65 -11.87 -18.63
C ALA A 36 1.77 -11.65 -17.59
N ARG A 37 2.64 -10.67 -17.80
CA ARG A 37 3.72 -10.32 -16.87
C ARG A 37 3.21 -9.63 -15.60
N SER A 38 2.27 -8.72 -15.73
CA SER A 38 1.74 -7.93 -14.61
C SER A 38 0.70 -8.67 -13.78
N SER A 39 0.05 -9.69 -14.34
CA SER A 39 -1.01 -10.43 -13.64
C SER A 39 -0.52 -11.11 -12.37
N PRO A 40 0.62 -11.80 -12.32
CA PRO A 40 1.15 -12.41 -11.09
C PRO A 40 1.56 -11.40 -10.02
N THR A 41 1.90 -10.17 -10.42
CA THR A 41 2.36 -9.11 -9.51
C THR A 41 1.22 -8.27 -8.95
N ARG A 42 -0.03 -8.69 -9.12
CA ARG A 42 -1.22 -8.00 -8.64
C ARG A 42 -1.68 -8.53 -7.27
N PRO A 43 -1.14 -8.05 -6.16
CA PRO A 43 -1.45 -8.56 -4.81
C PRO A 43 -2.93 -8.50 -4.47
N THR A 44 -3.63 -7.46 -4.96
CA THR A 44 -5.08 -7.30 -4.71
C THR A 44 -5.94 -8.44 -5.25
N THR A 45 -5.45 -9.19 -6.24
CA THR A 45 -6.18 -10.31 -6.85
C THR A 45 -5.60 -11.66 -6.41
N THR A 46 -4.28 -11.74 -6.27
CA THR A 46 -3.57 -12.99 -6.00
C THR A 46 -3.33 -13.26 -4.51
N SER A 47 -3.61 -12.30 -3.63
CA SER A 47 -3.52 -12.53 -2.19
C SER A 47 -4.43 -13.67 -1.77
N PRO A 48 -3.89 -14.77 -1.28
CA PRO A 48 -4.67 -15.94 -0.91
C PRO A 48 -5.56 -15.62 0.29
N THR A 49 -6.79 -16.10 0.26
CA THR A 49 -7.78 -15.96 1.34
C THR A 49 -7.47 -16.78 2.58
N ALA A 50 -6.47 -17.67 2.53
CA ALA A 50 -6.20 -18.67 3.56
C ALA A 50 -4.76 -18.67 4.12
N ARG A 51 -3.90 -17.70 3.74
CA ARG A 51 -2.56 -17.63 4.33
C ARG A 51 -2.55 -16.67 5.52
N PRO A 52 -1.93 -17.04 6.63
CA PRO A 52 -1.75 -16.14 7.75
C PRO A 52 -0.89 -14.94 7.30
N THR A 53 -1.53 -13.78 7.15
CA THR A 53 -0.83 -12.53 6.88
C THR A 53 -0.18 -12.03 8.17
N PRO A 54 1.02 -11.43 8.12
CA PRO A 54 1.59 -10.75 9.27
C PRO A 54 0.76 -9.51 9.63
N ALA A 55 0.93 -8.99 10.83
CA ALA A 55 0.45 -7.65 11.16
C ALA A 55 1.05 -6.62 10.18
N MET A 56 0.22 -5.73 9.64
CA MET A 56 0.61 -4.79 8.59
C MET A 56 0.10 -3.38 8.87
N LEU A 57 0.93 -2.40 8.56
CA LEU A 57 0.53 -1.02 8.41
C LEU A 57 0.81 -0.57 6.98
N LEU A 58 -0.24 -0.12 6.30
CA LEU A 58 -0.14 0.53 5.00
C LEU A 58 -0.31 2.04 5.20
N THR A 59 0.45 2.85 4.45
CA THR A 59 0.30 4.30 4.49
C THR A 59 0.07 4.85 3.07
N THR A 60 -0.72 5.93 2.97
CA THR A 60 -0.98 6.63 1.72
C THR A 60 -1.36 8.08 2.00
N GLY A 61 -1.07 8.98 1.06
CA GLY A 61 -1.60 10.34 1.07
C GLY A 61 -2.98 10.41 0.43
N GLU A 62 -3.90 11.19 0.98
CA GLU A 62 -5.24 11.34 0.41
C GLU A 62 -5.22 12.01 -0.96
N HIS A 63 -4.30 12.94 -1.14
CA HIS A 63 -4.11 13.74 -2.35
C HIS A 63 -2.85 13.34 -3.12
N ASP A 64 -2.45 12.06 -3.02
CA ASP A 64 -1.29 11.57 -3.75
C ASP A 64 -1.60 11.51 -5.25
N GLY A 65 -0.97 12.41 -6.01
CA GLY A 65 -1.10 12.50 -7.45
C GLY A 65 -0.22 11.50 -8.21
N ARG A 66 0.74 10.84 -7.57
CA ARG A 66 1.64 9.87 -8.20
C ARG A 66 1.12 8.44 -8.06
N VAL A 67 0.74 8.06 -6.86
CA VAL A 67 0.17 6.74 -6.56
C VAL A 67 -1.23 6.91 -6.00
N ASN A 68 -2.22 6.53 -6.78
CA ASN A 68 -3.61 6.67 -6.36
C ASN A 68 -3.88 5.96 -5.02
N PRO A 69 -4.40 6.67 -3.99
CA PRO A 69 -4.68 6.07 -2.68
C PRO A 69 -5.62 4.85 -2.73
N ALA A 70 -6.37 4.69 -3.80
CA ALA A 70 -7.21 3.51 -4.03
C ALA A 70 -6.41 2.20 -4.03
N HIS A 71 -5.13 2.21 -4.39
CA HIS A 71 -4.26 1.04 -4.29
C HIS A 71 -4.14 0.56 -2.85
N SER A 72 -3.74 1.45 -1.94
CA SER A 72 -3.60 1.12 -0.51
C SER A 72 -4.93 0.76 0.13
N ARG A 73 -6.01 1.49 -0.19
CA ARG A 73 -7.36 1.19 0.33
C ARG A 73 -7.85 -0.20 -0.08
N LYS A 74 -7.73 -0.56 -1.37
CA LYS A 74 -8.14 -1.88 -1.88
C LYS A 74 -7.28 -3.01 -1.30
N MET A 75 -5.96 -2.78 -1.21
CA MET A 75 -5.04 -3.76 -0.65
C MET A 75 -5.34 -4.01 0.82
N THR A 76 -5.55 -2.95 1.61
CA THR A 76 -5.93 -3.06 3.02
C THR A 76 -7.22 -3.86 3.19
N ALA A 77 -8.28 -3.49 2.47
CA ALA A 77 -9.56 -4.21 2.55
C ALA A 77 -9.41 -5.71 2.19
N ARG A 78 -8.60 -6.01 1.17
CA ARG A 78 -8.32 -7.41 0.78
C ARG A 78 -7.58 -8.18 1.85
N LEU A 79 -6.56 -7.54 2.44
CA LEU A 79 -5.78 -8.16 3.51
C LEU A 79 -6.60 -8.32 4.80
N GLN A 80 -7.42 -7.34 5.17
CA GLN A 80 -8.32 -7.45 6.32
C GLN A 80 -9.30 -8.62 6.17
N ALA A 81 -9.85 -8.80 4.97
CA ALA A 81 -10.74 -9.94 4.67
C ALA A 81 -10.03 -11.30 4.72
N ALA A 82 -8.71 -11.32 4.54
CA ALA A 82 -7.90 -12.55 4.53
C ALA A 82 -7.13 -12.79 5.85
N SER A 83 -7.08 -11.81 6.75
CA SER A 83 -6.29 -11.88 7.98
C SER A 83 -6.93 -12.77 9.03
N ALA A 84 -6.07 -13.52 9.72
CA ALA A 84 -6.48 -14.24 10.91
C ALA A 84 -6.68 -13.29 12.11
N PRO A 85 -7.53 -13.63 13.08
CA PRO A 85 -7.68 -12.88 14.32
C PRO A 85 -6.33 -12.64 15.03
N GLY A 86 -6.17 -11.47 15.63
CA GLY A 86 -4.96 -11.10 16.38
C GLY A 86 -3.81 -10.56 15.54
N ARG A 87 -3.98 -10.43 14.22
CA ARG A 87 -2.97 -9.83 13.32
C ARG A 87 -3.57 -8.59 12.66
N PRO A 88 -3.35 -7.39 13.22
CA PRO A 88 -3.96 -6.17 12.70
C PRO A 88 -3.45 -5.83 11.31
N VAL A 89 -4.36 -5.46 10.43
CA VAL A 89 -4.06 -4.81 9.15
C VAL A 89 -4.64 -3.41 9.20
N LEU A 90 -3.78 -2.43 9.25
CA LEU A 90 -4.12 -1.03 9.46
C LEU A 90 -3.81 -0.22 8.20
N LEU A 91 -4.61 0.80 7.97
CA LEU A 91 -4.36 1.81 6.95
C LEU A 91 -4.28 3.18 7.60
N ARG A 92 -3.16 3.87 7.38
CA ARG A 92 -3.02 5.28 7.72
C ARG A 92 -3.18 6.12 6.45
N VAL A 93 -4.08 7.07 6.48
CA VAL A 93 -4.28 8.03 5.40
C VAL A 93 -3.89 9.42 5.90
N SER A 94 -2.92 10.05 5.25
CA SER A 94 -2.51 11.43 5.53
C SER A 94 -3.38 12.38 4.73
N SER A 95 -4.20 13.18 5.42
CA SER A 95 -5.16 14.09 4.76
C SER A 95 -4.51 15.32 4.09
N ARG A 96 -3.29 15.67 4.49
CA ARG A 96 -2.56 16.85 3.99
C ARG A 96 -1.35 16.50 3.14
N ALA A 97 -0.98 15.21 3.07
CA ALA A 97 0.17 14.78 2.32
C ALA A 97 -0.23 14.27 0.94
N GLY A 98 0.54 14.66 -0.06
CA GLY A 98 0.64 13.93 -1.32
C GLY A 98 1.59 12.74 -1.16
N ASP A 99 2.45 12.52 -2.13
CA ASP A 99 3.45 11.44 -2.24
C ASP A 99 4.65 11.58 -1.26
N GLY A 100 4.42 12.05 -0.04
CA GLY A 100 5.51 12.32 0.94
C GLY A 100 6.27 13.62 0.69
N MET A 101 6.18 14.21 -0.49
CA MET A 101 6.74 15.52 -0.78
C MET A 101 5.74 16.61 -0.37
N GLY A 102 6.17 17.50 0.53
CA GLY A 102 5.33 18.58 1.05
C GLY A 102 4.59 18.26 2.34
N SER A 103 4.79 17.08 2.92
CA SER A 103 4.30 16.78 4.26
C SER A 103 4.95 17.69 5.30
N SER A 104 4.16 18.22 6.23
CA SER A 104 4.71 18.96 7.36
C SER A 104 5.58 18.05 8.23
N ARG A 105 6.56 18.66 8.90
CA ARG A 105 7.41 17.90 9.84
C ARG A 105 6.57 17.15 10.89
N SER A 106 5.50 17.76 11.38
CA SER A 106 4.59 17.14 12.34
C SER A 106 3.88 15.90 11.79
N GLU A 107 3.49 15.92 10.51
CA GLU A 107 2.88 14.75 9.86
C GLU A 107 3.89 13.62 9.67
N VAL A 108 5.13 13.94 9.26
CA VAL A 108 6.20 12.96 9.15
C VAL A 108 6.49 12.32 10.51
N VAL A 109 6.60 13.13 11.58
CA VAL A 109 6.80 12.61 12.94
C VAL A 109 5.64 11.72 13.37
N ALA A 110 4.39 12.14 13.14
CA ALA A 110 3.22 11.36 13.48
C ALA A 110 3.18 10.03 12.73
N GLU A 111 3.48 10.02 11.42
CA GLU A 111 3.53 8.78 10.64
C GLU A 111 4.62 7.84 11.15
N GLN A 112 5.83 8.36 11.38
CA GLN A 112 6.91 7.55 11.92
C GLN A 112 6.59 7.01 13.31
N THR A 113 5.90 7.79 14.14
CA THR A 113 5.44 7.33 15.45
C THR A 113 4.50 6.13 15.33
N ASP A 114 3.52 6.19 14.43
CA ASP A 114 2.59 5.08 14.20
C ASP A 114 3.32 3.83 13.67
N VAL A 115 4.29 4.02 12.76
CA VAL A 115 5.11 2.92 12.21
C VAL A 115 5.91 2.24 13.34
N TRP A 116 6.62 3.03 14.14
CA TRP A 116 7.43 2.50 15.23
C TRP A 116 6.57 1.87 16.33
N ALA A 117 5.43 2.47 16.68
CA ALA A 117 4.50 1.89 17.65
C ALA A 117 4.05 0.49 17.24
N LEU A 118 3.63 0.32 15.97
CA LEU A 118 3.27 -1.01 15.46
C LEU A 118 4.44 -1.99 15.51
N LEU A 119 5.64 -1.55 15.12
CA LEU A 119 6.81 -2.43 15.10
C LEU A 119 7.19 -2.86 16.52
N PHE A 120 7.24 -1.92 17.48
CA PHE A 120 7.53 -2.26 18.88
C PHE A 120 6.50 -3.24 19.45
N GLU A 121 5.20 -2.98 19.24
CA GLU A 121 4.14 -3.85 19.70
C GLU A 121 4.26 -5.26 19.10
N GLN A 122 4.41 -5.36 17.78
CA GLN A 122 4.43 -6.66 17.07
C GLN A 122 5.72 -7.45 17.27
N LEU A 123 6.81 -6.80 17.63
CA LEU A 123 8.10 -7.43 17.97
C LEU A 123 8.25 -7.71 19.48
N GLY A 124 7.27 -7.34 20.28
CA GLY A 124 7.32 -7.47 21.74
C GLY A 124 8.42 -6.61 22.38
N MET A 125 8.81 -5.52 21.71
CA MET A 125 9.81 -4.59 22.22
C MET A 125 9.16 -3.58 23.17
N ARG A 126 9.87 -3.24 24.24
CA ARG A 126 9.45 -2.13 25.12
C ARG A 126 10.07 -0.85 24.61
N ALA A 127 9.28 0.23 24.64
CA ALA A 127 9.85 1.57 24.44
C ALA A 127 10.87 1.86 25.56
N PRO A 128 11.97 2.52 25.25
CA PRO A 128 12.96 2.92 26.24
C PRO A 128 12.39 3.89 27.27
#